data_84ef3ce22e570a4548eec732c3df1129
#
_entry.id   84ef3ce22e570a4548eec732c3df1129
#
_cell.length_a   1.000
_cell.length_b   1.000
_cell.length_c   1.000
_cell.angle_alpha   90.00
_cell.angle_beta   90.00
_cell.angle_gamma   90.00
#
_symmetry.space_group_name_H-M   'P 1'
#
loop_
_entity.id
_entity.type
_entity.pdbx_description
1 polymer ?
#
loop_
_entity_poly.entity_id
_entity_poly.type
_entity_poly.pdbx_seq_one_letter_code
_entity_poly.pdbx_strand_id
1 'polypeptide(L)'
;LKQLPHMLCVTNMLLHGVEDASFVRHDNTLARPYVSYTNADRVDIILTNPPFGASVQDGIESNFPQHFRTKETADLFLALIIRLLKPHGRAAVVLPDGSLFGEGVKTRLKEHLMEECNLHTIVRLPNSVFKPYASIGTNLLFFEKGTPTQDIWFYEHRVPTTQKAYSMTRPIRLEHMQGCVDWWGGANREGRVETEVAWKVSADEVKARGYNLDFKNPHTVALDHGEPEELLASLNEAEATAAGLRDQLKAILQEALLR
;
A
#
# COMPACT_ATOMS: atom_id res chain seq x y z
N LEU A 1 3.80 -24.39 3.41
CA LEU A 1 4.74 -23.26 3.22
C LEU A 1 5.88 -23.68 2.29
N LYS A 2 6.28 -22.75 1.40
CA LYS A 2 7.39 -23.02 0.47
C LYS A 2 8.73 -22.86 1.21
N GLN A 3 9.64 -23.82 1.05
CA GLN A 3 10.97 -23.79 1.68
C GLN A 3 11.86 -22.65 1.15
N LEU A 4 11.80 -22.37 -0.15
CA LEU A 4 12.67 -21.40 -0.82
C LEU A 4 12.60 -19.99 -0.19
N PRO A 5 11.44 -19.38 0.07
CA PRO A 5 11.39 -18.07 0.74
C PRO A 5 12.01 -18.06 2.12
N HIS A 6 11.83 -19.13 2.90
CA HIS A 6 12.46 -19.25 4.22
C HIS A 6 13.99 -19.31 4.10
N MET A 7 14.50 -20.17 3.23
CA MET A 7 15.94 -20.30 2.99
C MET A 7 16.55 -18.98 2.49
N LEU A 8 15.90 -18.27 1.58
CA LEU A 8 16.34 -16.95 1.11
C LEU A 8 16.36 -15.92 2.24
N CYS A 9 15.36 -15.93 3.12
CA CYS A 9 15.31 -15.03 4.28
C CYS A 9 16.46 -15.31 5.24
N VAL A 10 16.69 -16.56 5.62
CA VAL A 10 17.82 -16.96 6.51
C VAL A 10 19.14 -16.55 5.87
N THR A 11 19.36 -16.87 4.60
CA THR A 11 20.60 -16.51 3.88
C THR A 11 20.81 -15.00 3.87
N ASN A 12 19.74 -14.23 3.60
CA ASN A 12 19.81 -12.76 3.59
C ASN A 12 20.20 -12.21 4.96
N MET A 13 19.65 -12.76 6.05
CA MET A 13 20.00 -12.35 7.42
C MET A 13 21.48 -12.62 7.71
N LEU A 14 21.99 -13.80 7.36
CA LEU A 14 23.41 -14.14 7.53
C LEU A 14 24.33 -13.20 6.73
N LEU A 15 23.97 -12.86 5.48
CA LEU A 15 24.73 -11.93 4.65
C LEU A 15 24.74 -10.50 5.20
N HIS A 16 23.75 -10.13 6.02
CA HIS A 16 23.69 -8.84 6.72
C HIS A 16 24.28 -8.89 8.13
N GLY A 17 25.05 -9.92 8.46
CA GLY A 17 25.77 -10.02 9.72
C GLY A 17 24.96 -10.50 10.92
N VAL A 18 23.78 -11.07 10.68
CA VAL A 18 23.00 -11.73 11.74
C VAL A 18 23.55 -13.13 11.93
N GLU A 19 24.35 -13.34 12.99
CA GLU A 19 25.04 -14.62 13.24
C GLU A 19 24.08 -15.78 13.56
N ASP A 20 23.01 -15.50 14.29
CA ASP A 20 21.97 -16.48 14.61
C ASP A 20 20.65 -16.10 13.93
N ALA A 21 20.29 -16.81 12.87
CA ALA A 21 19.02 -16.67 12.17
C ALA A 21 17.95 -17.71 12.61
N SER A 22 18.14 -18.41 13.73
CA SER A 22 17.22 -19.43 14.24
C SER A 22 15.82 -18.88 14.59
N PHE A 23 15.72 -17.57 14.85
CA PHE A 23 14.45 -16.90 15.08
C PHE A 23 13.59 -16.74 13.81
N VAL A 24 14.15 -16.92 12.61
CA VAL A 24 13.40 -16.95 11.34
C VAL A 24 12.71 -18.31 11.21
N ARG A 25 11.49 -18.40 11.68
CA ARG A 25 10.74 -19.67 11.68
C ARG A 25 10.14 -19.97 10.31
N HIS A 26 10.24 -21.23 9.89
CA HIS A 26 9.53 -21.74 8.72
C HIS A 26 8.09 -22.11 9.10
N ASP A 27 7.24 -21.12 9.27
CA ASP A 27 5.89 -21.28 9.79
C ASP A 27 4.89 -20.33 9.09
N ASN A 28 3.59 -20.60 9.27
CA ASN A 28 2.53 -19.69 8.88
C ASN A 28 2.19 -18.79 10.07
N THR A 29 2.59 -17.53 9.99
CA THR A 29 2.39 -16.54 11.05
C THR A 29 0.92 -16.43 11.50
N LEU A 30 -0.05 -16.62 10.60
CA LEU A 30 -1.48 -16.54 10.91
C LEU A 30 -2.06 -17.85 11.48
N ALA A 31 -1.32 -18.96 11.46
CA ALA A 31 -1.78 -20.24 11.99
C ALA A 31 -1.75 -20.31 13.52
N ARG A 32 -0.94 -19.48 14.16
CA ARG A 32 -0.91 -19.37 15.62
C ARG A 32 -2.13 -18.58 16.11
N PRO A 33 -2.88 -19.08 17.13
CA PRO A 33 -4.02 -18.36 17.69
C PRO A 33 -3.65 -16.96 18.18
N TYR A 34 -4.43 -15.95 17.80
CA TYR A 34 -4.23 -14.54 18.18
C TYR A 34 -4.09 -14.35 19.70
N VAL A 35 -4.87 -15.08 20.49
CA VAL A 35 -4.85 -15.00 21.96
C VAL A 35 -3.59 -15.58 22.57
N SER A 36 -2.87 -16.45 21.87
CA SER A 36 -1.65 -17.08 22.36
C SER A 36 -0.41 -16.18 22.28
N TYR A 37 -0.50 -15.06 21.57
CA TYR A 37 0.54 -14.04 21.57
C TYR A 37 0.50 -13.25 22.88
N THR A 38 1.59 -13.30 23.60
CA THR A 38 1.77 -12.68 24.93
C THR A 38 2.63 -11.41 24.84
N ASN A 39 2.88 -10.77 25.98
CA ASN A 39 3.78 -9.63 26.05
C ASN A 39 5.23 -9.99 25.66
N ALA A 40 5.65 -11.23 25.86
CA ALA A 40 6.98 -11.72 25.47
C ALA A 40 7.16 -11.79 23.94
N ASP A 41 6.06 -11.89 23.19
CA ASP A 41 6.09 -11.93 21.72
C ASP A 41 6.09 -10.53 21.10
N ARG A 42 5.91 -9.47 21.90
CA ARG A 42 5.82 -8.09 21.41
C ARG A 42 7.19 -7.54 21.04
N VAL A 43 7.19 -6.72 20.01
CA VAL A 43 8.39 -6.09 19.44
C VAL A 43 8.25 -4.57 19.40
N ASP A 44 9.38 -3.89 19.32
CA ASP A 44 9.44 -2.42 19.29
C ASP A 44 9.15 -1.86 17.88
N ILE A 45 9.53 -2.59 16.83
CA ILE A 45 9.40 -2.14 15.44
C ILE A 45 8.87 -3.28 14.57
N ILE A 46 7.89 -2.96 13.73
CA ILE A 46 7.38 -3.86 12.68
C ILE A 46 7.45 -3.14 11.33
N LEU A 47 8.22 -3.72 10.41
CA LEU A 47 8.26 -3.32 8.99
C LEU A 47 7.80 -4.50 8.16
N THR A 48 6.70 -4.35 7.42
CA THR A 48 6.16 -5.50 6.69
C THR A 48 5.37 -5.11 5.45
N ASN A 49 5.42 -5.99 4.46
CA ASN A 49 4.57 -5.98 3.29
C ASN A 49 3.79 -7.30 3.27
N PRO A 50 2.62 -7.35 3.94
CA PRO A 50 1.79 -8.54 3.94
C PRO A 50 1.34 -8.89 2.52
N PRO A 51 1.08 -10.18 2.21
CA PRO A 51 0.52 -10.55 0.92
C PRO A 51 -0.89 -9.98 0.77
N PHE A 52 -1.15 -9.30 -0.37
CA PHE A 52 -2.48 -8.75 -0.69
C PHE A 52 -3.20 -9.58 -1.74
N GLY A 53 -4.55 -9.59 -1.66
CA GLY A 53 -5.38 -10.33 -2.58
C GLY A 53 -5.34 -11.86 -2.40
N ALA A 54 -4.66 -12.34 -1.38
CA ALA A 54 -4.64 -13.75 -1.03
C ALA A 54 -5.69 -14.05 0.05
N SER A 55 -6.40 -15.15 -0.13
CA SER A 55 -7.23 -15.72 0.94
C SER A 55 -6.40 -16.66 1.79
N VAL A 56 -6.64 -16.63 3.10
CA VAL A 56 -6.05 -17.63 4.01
C VAL A 56 -6.65 -19.01 3.77
N GLN A 57 -5.91 -20.05 4.15
CA GLN A 57 -6.44 -21.41 4.15
C GLN A 57 -7.64 -21.51 5.12
N ASP A 58 -8.59 -22.35 4.78
CA ASP A 58 -9.81 -22.56 5.59
C ASP A 58 -9.45 -22.92 7.03
N GLY A 59 -10.13 -22.30 7.98
CA GLY A 59 -9.93 -22.48 9.40
C GLY A 59 -8.91 -21.51 10.05
N ILE A 60 -8.02 -20.87 9.29
CA ILE A 60 -7.05 -19.92 9.86
C ILE A 60 -7.75 -18.70 10.45
N GLU A 61 -8.81 -18.22 9.83
CA GLU A 61 -9.63 -17.12 10.33
C GLU A 61 -10.19 -17.37 11.72
N SER A 62 -10.41 -18.65 12.11
CA SER A 62 -10.88 -19.01 13.43
C SER A 62 -9.89 -18.74 14.55
N ASN A 63 -8.60 -18.59 14.23
CA ASN A 63 -7.55 -18.20 15.17
C ASN A 63 -7.70 -16.76 15.67
N PHE A 64 -8.54 -15.96 15.02
CA PHE A 64 -8.72 -14.55 15.34
C PHE A 64 -10.05 -14.30 16.09
N PRO A 65 -10.14 -13.22 16.89
CA PRO A 65 -11.38 -12.79 17.51
C PRO A 65 -12.52 -12.65 16.48
N GLN A 66 -13.74 -12.99 16.86
CA GLN A 66 -14.89 -13.05 15.95
C GLN A 66 -15.10 -11.77 15.14
N HIS A 67 -14.84 -10.60 15.73
CA HIS A 67 -14.99 -9.31 15.08
C HIS A 67 -13.91 -8.98 14.06
N PHE A 68 -12.79 -9.72 14.06
CA PHE A 68 -11.69 -9.60 13.07
C PHE A 68 -11.64 -10.75 12.06
N ARG A 69 -12.57 -11.72 12.14
CA ARG A 69 -12.55 -12.87 11.24
C ARG A 69 -12.85 -12.47 9.81
N THR A 70 -11.90 -12.73 8.94
CA THR A 70 -11.96 -12.53 7.50
C THR A 70 -11.06 -13.55 6.81
N LYS A 71 -11.30 -13.83 5.53
CA LYS A 71 -10.41 -14.64 4.72
C LYS A 71 -9.30 -13.81 4.08
N GLU A 72 -9.33 -12.49 4.18
CA GLU A 72 -8.30 -11.62 3.60
C GLU A 72 -7.05 -11.57 4.46
N THR A 73 -5.94 -11.99 3.87
CA THR A 73 -4.64 -12.11 4.55
C THR A 73 -4.15 -10.78 5.10
N ALA A 74 -4.25 -9.69 4.32
CA ALA A 74 -3.75 -8.37 4.72
C ALA A 74 -4.46 -7.85 5.98
N ASP A 75 -5.77 -8.09 6.10
CA ASP A 75 -6.56 -7.66 7.25
C ASP A 75 -6.17 -8.41 8.53
N LEU A 76 -5.98 -9.73 8.43
CA LEU A 76 -5.53 -10.54 9.57
C LEU A 76 -4.11 -10.16 10.01
N PHE A 77 -3.23 -9.83 9.05
CA PHE A 77 -1.91 -9.29 9.38
C PHE A 77 -2.01 -7.95 10.10
N LEU A 78 -2.89 -7.04 9.69
CA LEU A 78 -3.07 -5.76 10.37
C LEU A 78 -3.50 -5.96 11.83
N ALA A 79 -4.49 -6.84 12.08
CA ALA A 79 -4.91 -7.19 13.43
C ALA A 79 -3.73 -7.73 14.28
N LEU A 80 -2.94 -8.63 13.70
CA LEU A 80 -1.80 -9.23 14.37
C LEU A 80 -0.68 -8.23 14.64
N ILE A 81 -0.39 -7.31 13.71
CA ILE A 81 0.61 -6.25 13.88
C ILE A 81 0.26 -5.38 15.07
N ILE A 82 -1.00 -4.92 15.18
CA ILE A 82 -1.46 -4.13 16.34
C ILE A 82 -1.26 -4.90 17.64
N ARG A 83 -1.52 -6.22 17.64
CA ARG A 83 -1.32 -7.09 18.81
C ARG A 83 0.15 -7.22 19.22
N LEU A 84 1.05 -7.33 18.23
CA LEU A 84 2.46 -7.61 18.43
C LEU A 84 3.31 -6.38 18.75
N LEU A 85 2.79 -5.17 18.58
CA LEU A 85 3.52 -3.97 18.99
C LEU A 85 3.53 -3.85 20.52
N LYS A 86 4.70 -3.50 21.07
CA LYS A 86 4.83 -2.98 22.43
C LYS A 86 4.16 -1.61 22.57
N PRO A 87 3.81 -1.15 23.79
CA PRO A 87 3.53 0.27 23.99
C PRO A 87 4.68 1.13 23.44
N HIS A 88 4.34 2.20 22.71
CA HIS A 88 5.28 3.06 21.96
C HIS A 88 6.05 2.35 20.83
N GLY A 89 5.71 1.11 20.53
CA GLY A 89 6.22 0.41 19.36
C GLY A 89 5.66 1.00 18.07
N ARG A 90 6.46 0.97 17.00
CA ARG A 90 6.17 1.61 15.72
C ARG A 90 6.02 0.60 14.61
N ALA A 91 5.11 0.85 13.68
CA ALA A 91 4.97 0.02 12.48
C ALA A 91 4.95 0.86 11.20
N ALA A 92 5.52 0.27 10.14
CA ALA A 92 5.30 0.68 8.78
C ALA A 92 4.81 -0.52 7.97
N VAL A 93 3.62 -0.40 7.39
CA VAL A 93 2.91 -1.53 6.74
C VAL A 93 2.48 -1.12 5.36
N VAL A 94 2.75 -1.98 4.37
CA VAL A 94 2.22 -1.80 3.01
C VAL A 94 0.84 -2.44 2.92
N LEU A 95 -0.17 -1.68 2.57
CA LEU A 95 -1.54 -2.18 2.40
C LEU A 95 -2.14 -1.72 1.06
N PRO A 96 -2.99 -2.55 0.41
CA PRO A 96 -3.69 -2.16 -0.80
C PRO A 96 -4.79 -1.14 -0.50
N ASP A 97 -5.22 -0.38 -1.52
CA ASP A 97 -6.31 0.60 -1.42
C ASP A 97 -7.58 -0.02 -0.83
N GLY A 98 -7.89 -1.28 -1.17
CA GLY A 98 -9.03 -2.01 -0.64
C GLY A 98 -9.09 -2.13 0.88
N SER A 99 -7.95 -2.02 1.57
CA SER A 99 -7.90 -1.97 3.04
C SER A 99 -8.31 -0.61 3.58
N LEU A 100 -8.16 0.47 2.81
CA LEU A 100 -8.52 1.83 3.24
C LEU A 100 -10.02 2.10 3.17
N PHE A 101 -10.68 1.73 2.07
CA PHE A 101 -12.11 2.02 1.86
C PHE A 101 -13.06 0.88 2.21
N GLY A 102 -12.56 -0.35 2.38
CA GLY A 102 -13.42 -1.51 2.63
C GLY A 102 -14.26 -1.39 3.91
N GLU A 103 -15.40 -2.03 3.91
CA GLU A 103 -16.41 -2.04 4.98
C GLU A 103 -16.37 -3.33 5.83
N GLY A 104 -17.26 -3.42 6.83
CA GLY A 104 -17.43 -4.60 7.66
C GLY A 104 -16.25 -4.87 8.58
N VAL A 105 -15.53 -5.96 8.39
CA VAL A 105 -14.33 -6.29 9.20
C VAL A 105 -13.26 -5.22 9.05
N LYS A 106 -13.09 -4.69 7.85
CA LYS A 106 -12.11 -3.61 7.58
C LYS A 106 -12.43 -2.34 8.36
N THR A 107 -13.71 -1.98 8.49
CA THR A 107 -14.13 -0.85 9.33
C THR A 107 -13.70 -1.06 10.78
N ARG A 108 -14.01 -2.21 11.36
CA ARG A 108 -13.63 -2.54 12.75
C ARG A 108 -12.12 -2.59 12.97
N LEU A 109 -11.36 -3.04 11.97
CA LEU A 109 -9.90 -3.04 12.04
C LEU A 109 -9.31 -1.63 11.99
N LYS A 110 -9.87 -0.74 11.17
CA LYS A 110 -9.45 0.66 11.10
C LYS A 110 -9.83 1.42 12.37
N GLU A 111 -11.02 1.18 12.91
CA GLU A 111 -11.44 1.68 14.22
C GLU A 111 -10.46 1.24 15.31
N HIS A 112 -10.21 -0.06 15.42
CA HIS A 112 -9.25 -0.61 16.38
C HIS A 112 -7.83 -0.05 16.20
N LEU A 113 -7.37 0.10 14.95
CA LEU A 113 -6.08 0.72 14.65
C LEU A 113 -6.02 2.17 15.19
N MET A 114 -7.05 2.96 14.94
CA MET A 114 -7.10 4.38 15.32
C MET A 114 -7.33 4.59 16.82
N GLU A 115 -7.92 3.63 17.53
CA GLU A 115 -8.11 3.66 18.98
C GLU A 115 -6.85 3.23 19.74
N GLU A 116 -6.20 2.16 19.30
CA GLU A 116 -5.03 1.58 19.97
C GLU A 116 -3.71 2.23 19.56
N CYS A 117 -3.69 2.87 18.38
CA CYS A 117 -2.49 3.42 17.79
C CYS A 117 -2.72 4.84 17.26
N ASN A 118 -1.66 5.62 17.26
CA ASN A 118 -1.59 6.85 16.51
C ASN A 118 -1.20 6.55 15.06
N LEU A 119 -2.19 6.41 14.17
CA LEU A 119 -1.98 6.35 12.73
C LEU A 119 -1.68 7.77 12.23
N HIS A 120 -0.41 8.14 12.22
CA HIS A 120 0.00 9.52 11.96
C HIS A 120 0.32 9.86 10.51
N THR A 121 0.53 8.84 9.65
CA THR A 121 0.90 9.09 8.24
C THR A 121 0.46 7.96 7.33
N ILE A 122 -0.14 8.31 6.20
CA ILE A 122 -0.41 7.41 5.08
C ILE A 122 0.27 8.00 3.84
N VAL A 123 1.22 7.25 3.26
CA VAL A 123 1.84 7.60 1.97
C VAL A 123 1.15 6.80 0.88
N ARG A 124 0.48 7.49 -0.05
CA ARG A 124 -0.20 6.88 -1.18
C ARG A 124 0.79 6.66 -2.32
N LEU A 125 0.87 5.43 -2.81
CA LEU A 125 1.77 5.05 -3.90
C LEU A 125 1.00 4.84 -5.21
N PRO A 126 1.60 5.17 -6.36
CA PRO A 126 1.01 4.89 -7.66
C PRO A 126 0.75 3.39 -7.88
N ASN A 127 -0.31 3.05 -8.61
CA ASN A 127 -0.67 1.67 -8.94
C ASN A 127 0.39 0.91 -9.78
N SER A 128 1.44 1.59 -10.21
CA SER A 128 2.52 1.02 -11.00
C SER A 128 3.71 0.50 -10.19
N VAL A 129 3.76 0.78 -8.88
CA VAL A 129 4.93 0.45 -8.04
C VAL A 129 5.22 -1.05 -8.01
N PHE A 130 4.19 -1.89 -8.02
CA PHE A 130 4.33 -3.35 -7.96
C PHE A 130 4.22 -4.05 -9.32
N LYS A 131 4.22 -3.31 -10.44
CA LYS A 131 4.24 -3.93 -11.77
C LYS A 131 5.55 -4.69 -12.00
N PRO A 132 5.51 -5.85 -12.66
CA PRO A 132 4.38 -6.50 -13.35
C PRO A 132 3.52 -7.40 -12.44
N TYR A 133 3.84 -7.54 -11.15
CA TYR A 133 3.20 -8.51 -10.25
C TYR A 133 1.78 -8.11 -9.84
N ALA A 134 1.56 -6.81 -9.63
CA ALA A 134 0.25 -6.25 -9.32
C ALA A 134 0.10 -4.85 -9.91
N SER A 135 -1.13 -4.51 -10.35
CA SER A 135 -1.52 -3.17 -10.81
C SER A 135 -2.58 -2.62 -9.87
N ILE A 136 -2.23 -2.50 -8.60
CA ILE A 136 -3.14 -2.05 -7.54
C ILE A 136 -2.50 -0.88 -6.82
N GLY A 137 -3.28 0.15 -6.50
CA GLY A 137 -2.86 1.23 -5.61
C GLY A 137 -2.52 0.66 -4.23
N THR A 138 -1.42 1.10 -3.69
CA THR A 138 -0.93 0.66 -2.39
C THR A 138 -0.56 1.86 -1.54
N ASN A 139 -0.56 1.65 -0.23
CA ASN A 139 -0.31 2.70 0.74
C ASN A 139 0.68 2.21 1.78
N LEU A 140 1.55 3.12 2.23
CA LEU A 140 2.40 2.89 3.39
C LEU A 140 1.70 3.52 4.60
N LEU A 141 1.30 2.71 5.56
CA LEU A 141 0.71 3.16 6.81
C LEU A 141 1.78 3.19 7.89
N PHE A 142 1.92 4.33 8.54
CA PHE A 142 2.87 4.53 9.65
C PHE A 142 2.10 4.85 10.92
N PHE A 143 2.29 4.04 11.95
CA PHE A 143 1.60 4.22 13.23
C PHE A 143 2.46 3.81 14.41
N GLU A 144 2.10 4.34 15.58
CA GLU A 144 2.74 4.10 16.86
C GLU A 144 1.69 3.67 17.88
N LYS A 145 1.94 2.60 18.62
CA LYS A 145 0.98 2.06 19.60
C LYS A 145 1.02 2.83 20.91
N GLY A 146 -0.15 3.07 21.49
CA GLY A 146 -0.30 3.58 22.86
C GLY A 146 -1.07 4.89 23.00
N THR A 147 -1.29 5.61 21.90
CA THR A 147 -2.15 6.80 21.89
C THR A 147 -3.14 6.72 20.72
N PRO A 148 -4.40 7.12 20.92
CA PRO A 148 -5.36 7.20 19.83
C PRO A 148 -4.93 8.19 18.76
N THR A 149 -5.35 7.90 17.52
CA THR A 149 -5.16 8.79 16.38
C THR A 149 -5.97 10.09 16.56
N GLN A 150 -5.34 11.24 16.37
CA GLN A 150 -5.98 12.55 16.36
C GLN A 150 -6.05 13.12 14.95
N ASP A 151 -4.92 13.15 14.26
CA ASP A 151 -4.78 13.64 12.89
C ASP A 151 -3.99 12.64 12.07
N ILE A 152 -4.35 12.50 10.80
CA ILE A 152 -3.63 11.67 9.83
C ILE A 152 -3.10 12.57 8.74
N TRP A 153 -1.81 12.54 8.51
CA TRP A 153 -1.18 13.14 7.36
C TRP A 153 -1.19 12.18 6.18
N PHE A 154 -1.65 12.65 5.05
CA PHE A 154 -1.53 11.96 3.77
C PHE A 154 -0.42 12.58 2.95
N TYR A 155 0.33 11.75 2.26
CA TYR A 155 1.33 12.16 1.28
C TYR A 155 1.12 11.36 -0.01
N GLU A 156 0.93 12.04 -1.14
CA GLU A 156 0.78 11.44 -2.44
C GLU A 156 2.13 11.36 -3.14
N HIS A 157 2.68 10.15 -3.27
CA HIS A 157 3.88 9.95 -4.05
C HIS A 157 3.53 9.92 -5.53
N ARG A 158 4.04 10.89 -6.29
CA ARG A 158 3.85 10.99 -7.73
C ARG A 158 4.99 10.32 -8.48
N VAL A 159 4.68 9.73 -9.64
CA VAL A 159 5.70 9.22 -10.56
C VAL A 159 6.52 10.41 -11.07
N PRO A 160 7.87 10.31 -11.11
CA PRO A 160 8.70 11.38 -11.67
C PRO A 160 8.29 11.75 -13.12
N THR A 161 8.37 13.02 -13.46
CA THR A 161 7.98 13.53 -14.79
C THR A 161 8.79 12.91 -15.95
N THR A 162 9.95 12.33 -15.63
CA THR A 162 10.82 11.62 -16.60
C THR A 162 10.27 10.26 -17.05
N GLN A 163 9.19 9.77 -16.42
CA GLN A 163 8.58 8.49 -16.77
C GLN A 163 7.06 8.52 -16.53
N LYS A 164 6.32 7.75 -17.33
CA LYS A 164 4.85 7.68 -17.21
C LYS A 164 4.39 6.76 -16.06
N ALA A 165 5.17 5.76 -15.71
CA ALA A 165 4.85 4.75 -14.71
C ALA A 165 6.13 4.05 -14.24
N TYR A 166 6.09 3.46 -13.04
CA TYR A 166 7.10 2.50 -12.61
C TYR A 166 6.95 1.17 -13.36
N SER A 167 8.07 0.48 -13.59
CA SER A 167 8.12 -0.80 -14.30
C SER A 167 9.30 -1.65 -13.80
N MET A 168 9.41 -2.89 -14.26
CA MET A 168 10.55 -3.74 -13.92
C MET A 168 11.89 -3.13 -14.34
N THR A 169 11.94 -2.43 -15.47
CA THR A 169 13.17 -1.78 -15.98
C THR A 169 13.42 -0.39 -15.39
N ARG A 170 12.39 0.23 -14.83
CA ARG A 170 12.42 1.54 -14.16
C ARG A 170 11.64 1.47 -12.85
N PRO A 171 12.16 0.72 -11.84
CA PRO A 171 11.47 0.55 -10.57
C PRO A 171 11.49 1.84 -9.74
N ILE A 172 10.65 1.86 -8.72
CA ILE A 172 10.75 2.88 -7.67
C ILE A 172 12.11 2.73 -6.97
N ARG A 173 12.74 3.85 -6.66
CA ARG A 173 14.00 3.93 -5.92
C ARG A 173 13.85 4.87 -4.74
N LEU A 174 14.78 4.79 -3.80
CA LEU A 174 14.77 5.65 -2.61
C LEU A 174 14.84 7.14 -2.96
N GLU A 175 15.62 7.48 -4.00
CA GLU A 175 15.77 8.87 -4.48
C GLU A 175 14.41 9.46 -4.92
N HIS A 176 13.51 8.63 -5.43
CA HIS A 176 12.16 9.07 -5.81
C HIS A 176 11.30 9.44 -4.58
N MET A 177 11.63 8.92 -3.41
CA MET A 177 10.95 9.23 -2.15
C MET A 177 11.55 10.43 -1.41
N GLN A 178 12.60 11.06 -1.96
CA GLN A 178 13.31 12.15 -1.27
C GLN A 178 12.36 13.28 -0.87
N GLY A 179 11.45 13.69 -1.74
CA GLY A 179 10.45 14.71 -1.40
C GLY A 179 9.56 14.34 -0.19
N CYS A 180 9.24 13.06 -0.04
CA CYS A 180 8.51 12.57 1.14
C CYS A 180 9.40 12.61 2.39
N VAL A 181 10.67 12.23 2.26
CA VAL A 181 11.65 12.25 3.37
C VAL A 181 11.89 13.68 3.84
N ASP A 182 12.06 14.63 2.93
CA ASP A 182 12.28 16.05 3.25
C ASP A 182 11.05 16.65 3.94
N TRP A 183 9.86 16.30 3.48
CA TRP A 183 8.59 16.73 4.09
C TRP A 183 8.33 16.07 5.46
N TRP A 184 8.94 14.94 5.77
CA TRP A 184 8.60 14.10 6.93
C TRP A 184 8.71 14.78 8.27
N GLY A 185 9.57 15.78 8.44
CA GLY A 185 9.75 16.52 9.69
C GLY A 185 10.59 15.78 10.75
N GLY A 186 11.54 14.97 10.30
CA GLY A 186 12.47 14.25 11.17
C GLY A 186 11.79 13.19 12.08
N ALA A 187 12.47 12.82 13.15
CA ALA A 187 11.99 11.76 14.05
C ALA A 187 10.69 12.14 14.77
N ASN A 188 10.50 13.41 15.10
CA ASN A 188 9.32 13.93 15.82
C ASN A 188 8.18 14.33 14.88
N ARG A 189 8.39 14.31 13.57
CA ARG A 189 7.40 14.72 12.57
C ARG A 189 6.95 16.18 12.72
N GLU A 190 7.88 17.04 13.13
CA GLU A 190 7.63 18.48 13.35
C GLU A 190 7.73 19.28 12.05
N GLY A 191 7.05 20.42 11.99
CA GLY A 191 7.14 21.36 10.87
C GLY A 191 6.46 20.90 9.58
N ARG A 192 5.65 19.81 9.59
CA ARG A 192 4.88 19.41 8.43
C ARG A 192 3.86 20.47 8.05
N VAL A 193 3.78 20.76 6.78
CA VAL A 193 2.82 21.70 6.20
C VAL A 193 2.06 21.03 5.07
N GLU A 194 0.87 21.51 4.81
CA GLU A 194 0.11 21.10 3.63
C GLU A 194 0.78 21.63 2.36
N THR A 195 0.78 20.80 1.34
CA THR A 195 1.36 21.08 0.02
C THR A 195 0.46 20.50 -1.06
N GLU A 196 0.78 20.69 -2.33
CA GLU A 196 0.03 20.02 -3.42
C GLU A 196 0.03 18.48 -3.36
N VAL A 197 0.92 17.87 -2.59
CA VAL A 197 1.03 16.40 -2.46
C VAL A 197 0.83 15.93 -1.03
N ALA A 198 0.65 16.83 -0.07
CA ALA A 198 0.48 16.49 1.33
C ALA A 198 -0.67 17.27 1.96
N TRP A 199 -1.54 16.59 2.68
CA TRP A 199 -2.70 17.17 3.37
C TRP A 199 -2.98 16.46 4.68
N LYS A 200 -3.73 17.10 5.55
CA LYS A 200 -4.09 16.58 6.87
C LYS A 200 -5.59 16.32 6.96
N VAL A 201 -5.95 15.25 7.64
CA VAL A 201 -7.34 14.87 7.91
C VAL A 201 -7.49 14.57 9.39
N SER A 202 -8.52 15.08 10.04
CA SER A 202 -8.80 14.80 11.46
C SER A 202 -9.38 13.40 11.65
N ALA A 203 -9.13 12.80 12.82
CA ALA A 203 -9.76 11.54 13.19
C ALA A 203 -11.31 11.63 13.20
N ASP A 204 -11.85 12.79 13.51
CA ASP A 204 -13.31 12.99 13.54
C ASP A 204 -13.92 12.94 12.14
N GLU A 205 -13.23 13.49 11.12
CA GLU A 205 -13.65 13.34 9.72
C GLU A 205 -13.61 11.88 9.28
N VAL A 206 -12.58 11.12 9.68
CA VAL A 206 -12.49 9.68 9.37
C VAL A 206 -13.64 8.91 10.02
N LYS A 207 -13.94 9.20 11.30
CA LYS A 207 -15.07 8.58 12.02
C LYS A 207 -16.41 8.91 11.37
N ALA A 208 -16.64 10.17 11.01
CA ALA A 208 -17.86 10.63 10.33
C ALA A 208 -18.08 9.91 8.99
N ARG A 209 -17.02 9.44 8.33
CA ARG A 209 -17.05 8.61 7.11
C ARG A 209 -17.02 7.10 7.38
N GLY A 210 -17.34 6.64 8.58
CA GLY A 210 -17.33 5.21 8.94
C GLY A 210 -15.95 4.58 8.86
N TYR A 211 -14.92 5.29 9.30
CA TYR A 211 -13.52 4.89 9.24
C TYR A 211 -12.99 4.62 7.82
N ASN A 212 -13.58 5.28 6.82
CA ASN A 212 -13.04 5.24 5.46
C ASN A 212 -11.79 6.13 5.39
N LEU A 213 -10.63 5.51 5.13
CA LEU A 213 -9.32 6.16 5.01
C LEU A 213 -8.97 6.55 3.57
N ASP A 214 -9.86 6.33 2.60
CA ASP A 214 -9.61 6.72 1.20
C ASP A 214 -9.96 8.20 0.99
N PHE A 215 -9.08 9.07 1.46
CA PHE A 215 -9.13 10.50 1.19
C PHE A 215 -8.33 10.81 -0.07
N LYS A 216 -8.99 11.37 -1.06
CA LYS A 216 -8.32 11.89 -2.26
C LYS A 216 -7.61 13.20 -1.93
N ASN A 217 -6.54 13.47 -2.67
CA ASN A 217 -5.82 14.72 -2.54
C ASN A 217 -6.73 15.92 -2.90
N PRO A 218 -7.01 16.83 -1.95
CA PRO A 218 -7.89 17.98 -2.18
C PRO A 218 -7.28 19.01 -3.12
N HIS A 219 -5.94 18.98 -3.30
CA HIS A 219 -5.22 19.89 -4.17
C HIS A 219 -5.06 19.35 -5.60
N THR A 220 -5.60 18.15 -5.90
CA THR A 220 -5.60 17.63 -7.26
C THR A 220 -6.62 18.44 -8.07
N VAL A 221 -6.12 19.29 -8.96
CA VAL A 221 -6.97 19.90 -9.97
C VAL A 221 -7.52 18.76 -10.84
N ALA A 222 -8.84 18.56 -10.79
CA ALA A 222 -9.49 17.66 -11.73
C ALA A 222 -9.09 18.15 -13.12
N LEU A 223 -8.44 17.28 -13.91
CA LEU A 223 -8.25 17.57 -15.31
C LEU A 223 -9.66 17.73 -15.88
N ASP A 224 -10.02 18.96 -16.21
CA ASP A 224 -11.21 19.21 -16.98
C ASP A 224 -10.95 18.57 -18.35
N HIS A 225 -11.58 17.44 -18.57
CA HIS A 225 -11.45 16.71 -19.82
C HIS A 225 -12.29 17.33 -20.96
N GLY A 226 -12.93 18.48 -20.71
CA GLY A 226 -13.85 19.11 -21.64
C GLY A 226 -15.22 18.41 -21.69
N GLU A 227 -16.08 18.91 -22.51
CA GLU A 227 -17.42 18.34 -22.72
C GLU A 227 -17.30 16.92 -23.30
N PRO A 228 -18.19 15.99 -22.93
CA PRO A 228 -18.18 14.61 -23.43
C PRO A 228 -18.21 14.54 -24.97
N GLU A 229 -18.84 15.51 -25.63
CA GLU A 229 -18.93 15.61 -27.08
C GLU A 229 -17.58 15.95 -27.73
N GLU A 230 -16.78 16.82 -27.12
CA GLU A 230 -15.43 17.14 -27.56
C GLU A 230 -14.47 15.95 -27.39
N LEU A 231 -14.62 15.22 -26.27
CA LEU A 231 -13.88 13.99 -26.03
C LEU A 231 -14.19 12.89 -27.05
N LEU A 232 -15.46 12.71 -27.39
CA LEU A 232 -15.90 11.78 -28.42
C LEU A 232 -15.39 12.19 -29.81
N ALA A 233 -15.40 13.50 -30.14
CA ALA A 233 -14.85 13.99 -31.39
C ALA A 233 -13.32 13.70 -31.47
N SER A 234 -12.58 13.96 -30.39
CA SER A 234 -11.14 13.69 -30.32
C SER A 234 -10.82 12.20 -30.41
N LEU A 235 -11.66 11.35 -29.80
CA LEU A 235 -11.53 9.89 -29.90
C LEU A 235 -11.72 9.40 -31.32
N ASN A 236 -12.79 9.86 -31.99
CA ASN A 236 -13.08 9.50 -33.38
C ASN A 236 -11.95 9.94 -34.33
N GLU A 237 -11.37 11.12 -34.14
CA GLU A 237 -10.22 11.59 -34.91
C GLU A 237 -8.98 10.72 -34.68
N ALA A 238 -8.70 10.36 -33.45
CA ALA A 238 -7.59 9.46 -33.11
C ALA A 238 -7.77 8.05 -33.70
N GLU A 239 -8.99 7.51 -33.70
CA GLU A 239 -9.33 6.23 -34.34
C GLU A 239 -9.18 6.28 -35.85
N ALA A 240 -9.64 7.36 -36.52
CA ALA A 240 -9.47 7.55 -37.96
C ALA A 240 -7.98 7.61 -38.33
N THR A 241 -7.19 8.35 -37.56
CA THR A 241 -5.73 8.43 -37.74
C THR A 241 -5.06 7.07 -37.59
N ALA A 242 -5.42 6.31 -36.55
CA ALA A 242 -4.89 4.97 -36.31
C ALA A 242 -5.30 3.98 -37.42
N ALA A 243 -6.50 4.11 -37.97
CA ALA A 243 -6.95 3.30 -39.12
C ALA A 243 -6.12 3.62 -40.35
N GLY A 244 -5.92 4.91 -40.69
CA GLY A 244 -5.09 5.34 -41.80
C GLY A 244 -3.65 4.84 -41.73
N LEU A 245 -3.03 4.91 -40.56
CA LEU A 245 -1.69 4.37 -40.31
C LEU A 245 -1.62 2.83 -40.48
N ARG A 246 -2.65 2.14 -40.04
CA ARG A 246 -2.74 0.66 -40.24
C ARG A 246 -2.84 0.29 -41.72
N ASP A 247 -3.60 1.06 -42.50
CA ASP A 247 -3.75 0.81 -43.93
C ASP A 247 -2.47 1.14 -44.71
N GLN A 248 -1.76 2.20 -44.34
CA GLN A 248 -0.43 2.51 -44.88
C GLN A 248 0.57 1.39 -44.57
N LEU A 249 0.57 0.88 -43.34
CA LEU A 249 1.45 -0.23 -42.93
C LEU A 249 1.14 -1.50 -43.74
N LYS A 250 -0.15 -1.82 -43.96
CA LYS A 250 -0.57 -2.95 -44.81
C LYS A 250 -0.09 -2.79 -46.24
N ALA A 251 -0.22 -1.59 -46.83
CA ALA A 251 0.25 -1.33 -48.18
C ALA A 251 1.77 -1.52 -48.32
N ILE A 252 2.55 -1.00 -47.35
CA ILE A 252 4.03 -1.19 -47.32
C ILE A 252 4.39 -2.66 -47.19
N LEU A 253 3.71 -3.42 -46.33
CA LEU A 253 3.95 -4.84 -46.17
C LEU A 253 3.60 -5.64 -47.42
N GLN A 254 2.51 -5.31 -48.10
CA GLN A 254 2.14 -5.94 -49.37
C GLN A 254 3.18 -5.66 -50.46
N GLU A 255 3.66 -4.42 -50.57
CA GLU A 255 4.73 -4.07 -51.52
C GLU A 255 6.06 -4.83 -51.23
N ALA A 256 6.41 -4.96 -49.93
CA ALA A 256 7.60 -5.69 -49.53
C ALA A 256 7.53 -7.19 -49.77
N LEU A 257 6.32 -7.80 -49.74
CA LEU A 257 6.09 -9.22 -50.02
C LEU A 257 6.05 -9.57 -51.50
N LEU A 258 5.87 -8.55 -52.36
CA LEU A 258 5.84 -8.70 -53.82
C LEU A 258 7.24 -8.52 -54.47
N ARG A 259 8.24 -8.17 -53.68
CA ARG A 259 9.64 -8.11 -54.09
C ARG A 259 10.40 -9.39 -53.61
#